data_214574c907119f382265cae813728f18
#
_entry.id   214574c907119f382265cae813728f18
#
_cell.length_a   1.000
_cell.length_b   1.000
_cell.length_c   1.000
_cell.angle_alpha   90.00
_cell.angle_beta   90.00
_cell.angle_gamma   90.00
#
_symmetry.space_group_name_H-M   'P 1'
#
loop_
_entity.id
_entity.type
_entity.pdbx_description
1 polymer ?
#
loop_
_entity_poly.entity_id
_entity_poly.type
_entity_poly.pdbx_seq_one_letter_code
_entity_poly.pdbx_strand_id
1 'polypeptide(L)'
;MAIWRLLVEGRPRLARGPADDGPAELLDPGATIDGVLGGDPGALAALLDAPAGDPVPDGAQLLAPVGAQPVWAAGVTFLRSRDARLEESRGLDAYDKVYLADRPELFLKALPGTARGPGRPIGVRADSDWDVPEPELALVADRRGQIVAYTIGNDVSSRSIEGENPLYLPQAKLYAGSCALGPCLVPVGEAPEPAAMEIALSIERDGAGLFRDSCSVADMKRSLPELADWLWRGQDLPLGAVLLTGTSIVPPPDLTLRPGDQVTIAITGLGQLSNPVELVDTTPGYQEAKMRAWPPEPSS
;
A
#
# COMPACT_ATOMS: atom_id res chain seq x y z
N MET A 1 -17.65 -9.33 -1.04
CA MET A 1 -17.85 -8.01 -1.70
C MET A 1 -16.78 -7.05 -1.21
N ALA A 2 -16.27 -6.15 -2.08
CA ALA A 2 -15.23 -5.19 -1.76
C ALA A 2 -15.70 -3.76 -2.05
N ILE A 3 -15.07 -2.78 -1.42
CA ILE A 3 -15.30 -1.34 -1.67
C ILE A 3 -14.17 -0.81 -2.55
N TRP A 4 -14.57 -0.23 -3.66
CA TRP A 4 -13.70 0.37 -4.65
C TRP A 4 -13.79 1.90 -4.58
N ARG A 5 -12.68 2.58 -4.86
CA ARG A 5 -12.67 4.04 -5.01
C ARG A 5 -12.33 4.39 -6.45
N LEU A 6 -13.18 5.20 -7.07
CA LEU A 6 -13.14 5.50 -8.49
C LEU A 6 -13.14 7.01 -8.72
N LEU A 7 -12.55 7.44 -9.83
CA LEU A 7 -12.79 8.77 -10.39
C LEU A 7 -13.86 8.64 -11.48
N VAL A 8 -15.02 9.22 -11.23
CA VAL A 8 -16.16 9.25 -12.15
C VAL A 8 -16.51 10.70 -12.41
N GLU A 9 -16.49 11.14 -13.67
CA GLU A 9 -16.79 12.52 -14.09
C GLU A 9 -15.98 13.58 -13.29
N GLY A 10 -14.70 13.27 -13.01
CA GLY A 10 -13.80 14.15 -12.28
C GLY A 10 -14.02 14.20 -10.75
N ARG A 11 -14.88 13.34 -10.20
CA ARG A 11 -15.15 13.27 -8.75
C ARG A 11 -14.84 11.89 -8.19
N PRO A 12 -14.22 11.79 -7.00
CA PRO A 12 -14.09 10.53 -6.30
C PRO A 12 -15.47 9.97 -5.94
N ARG A 13 -15.69 8.69 -6.23
CA ARG A 13 -16.91 7.94 -5.91
C ARG A 13 -16.52 6.59 -5.31
N LEU A 14 -17.35 6.08 -4.43
CA LEU A 14 -17.25 4.71 -3.98
C LEU A 14 -18.16 3.80 -4.83
N ALA A 15 -17.70 2.57 -5.00
CA ALA A 15 -18.45 1.50 -5.64
C ALA A 15 -18.25 0.21 -4.85
N ARG A 16 -19.12 -0.77 -5.06
CA ARG A 16 -18.93 -2.13 -4.58
C ARG A 16 -18.85 -3.11 -5.74
N GLY A 17 -18.20 -4.23 -5.50
CA GLY A 17 -18.05 -5.33 -6.46
C GLY A 17 -17.12 -6.40 -5.91
N PRO A 18 -17.03 -7.61 -6.53
CA PRO A 18 -16.05 -8.61 -6.13
C PRO A 18 -14.62 -8.09 -6.27
N ALA A 19 -13.71 -8.54 -5.40
CA ALA A 19 -12.30 -8.10 -5.45
C ALA A 19 -11.59 -8.54 -6.75
N ASP A 20 -11.94 -9.70 -7.29
CA ASP A 20 -11.32 -10.27 -8.49
C ASP A 20 -11.96 -9.81 -9.80
N ASP A 21 -13.26 -9.43 -9.77
CA ASP A 21 -14.02 -9.07 -10.98
C ASP A 21 -14.07 -7.55 -11.21
N GLY A 22 -13.81 -6.76 -10.17
CA GLY A 22 -13.85 -5.30 -10.24
C GLY A 22 -15.11 -4.65 -9.68
N PRO A 23 -15.17 -3.30 -9.74
CA PRO A 23 -16.30 -2.54 -9.24
C PRO A 23 -17.51 -2.73 -10.16
N ALA A 24 -18.69 -3.00 -9.57
CA ALA A 24 -19.92 -3.26 -10.32
C ALA A 24 -20.94 -2.13 -10.19
N GLU A 25 -21.15 -1.62 -8.98
CA GLU A 25 -22.22 -0.66 -8.67
C GLU A 25 -21.69 0.52 -7.89
N LEU A 26 -22.09 1.73 -8.27
CA LEU A 26 -21.79 2.95 -7.53
C LEU A 26 -22.57 2.98 -6.21
N LEU A 27 -21.94 3.48 -5.17
CA LEU A 27 -22.57 3.74 -3.87
C LEU A 27 -23.09 5.19 -3.79
N ASP A 28 -23.75 5.53 -2.68
CA ASP A 28 -24.25 6.88 -2.44
C ASP A 28 -23.18 7.95 -2.74
N PRO A 29 -23.53 9.03 -3.48
CA PRO A 29 -22.58 10.08 -3.83
C PRO A 29 -21.91 10.78 -2.64
N GLY A 30 -22.54 10.78 -1.47
CA GLY A 30 -21.98 11.32 -0.24
C GLY A 30 -21.09 10.36 0.54
N ALA A 31 -21.02 9.07 0.13
CA ALA A 31 -20.17 8.10 0.80
C ALA A 31 -18.69 8.36 0.49
N THR A 32 -17.85 8.38 1.52
CA THR A 32 -16.40 8.57 1.41
C THR A 32 -15.66 7.60 2.32
N ILE A 33 -14.42 7.28 1.99
CA ILE A 33 -13.56 6.47 2.87
C ILE A 33 -13.35 7.18 4.21
N ASP A 34 -13.18 8.50 4.20
CA ASP A 34 -13.01 9.30 5.42
C ASP A 34 -14.24 9.21 6.33
N GLY A 35 -15.43 9.29 5.74
CA GLY A 35 -16.69 9.12 6.47
C GLY A 35 -16.87 7.72 7.06
N VAL A 36 -16.38 6.69 6.37
CA VAL A 36 -16.42 5.30 6.83
C VAL A 36 -15.44 5.06 7.97
N LEU A 37 -14.18 5.42 7.80
CA LEU A 37 -13.13 5.11 8.78
C LEU A 37 -13.15 6.06 9.98
N GLY A 38 -13.55 7.32 9.77
CA GLY A 38 -13.78 8.30 10.85
C GLY A 38 -15.16 8.23 11.51
N GLY A 39 -16.06 7.39 10.98
CA GLY A 39 -17.45 7.26 11.41
C GLY A 39 -17.68 6.28 12.56
N ASP A 40 -18.94 5.85 12.66
CA ASP A 40 -19.38 4.88 13.68
C ASP A 40 -18.97 3.44 13.34
N PRO A 41 -18.92 2.54 14.35
CA PRO A 41 -18.70 1.12 14.11
C PRO A 41 -19.74 0.56 13.13
N GLY A 42 -19.28 -0.25 12.16
CA GLY A 42 -20.16 -0.86 11.18
C GLY A 42 -20.46 0.00 9.95
N ALA A 43 -19.93 1.24 9.85
CA ALA A 43 -20.14 2.09 8.66
C ALA A 43 -19.69 1.41 7.35
N LEU A 44 -18.61 0.61 7.38
CA LEU A 44 -18.15 -0.16 6.22
C LEU A 44 -19.15 -1.27 5.85
N ALA A 45 -19.67 -2.01 6.83
CA ALA A 45 -20.68 -3.04 6.60
C ALA A 45 -21.98 -2.43 6.04
N ALA A 46 -22.39 -1.29 6.59
CA ALA A 46 -23.57 -0.58 6.10
C ALA A 46 -23.45 -0.14 4.61
N LEU A 47 -22.25 0.15 4.14
CA LEU A 47 -22.03 0.42 2.71
C LEU A 47 -22.22 -0.82 1.84
N LEU A 48 -21.82 -1.99 2.31
CA LEU A 48 -22.02 -3.25 1.59
C LEU A 48 -23.50 -3.64 1.52
N ASP A 49 -24.24 -3.37 2.59
CA ASP A 49 -25.68 -3.67 2.71
C ASP A 49 -26.57 -2.59 2.06
N ALA A 50 -26.00 -1.50 1.58
CA ALA A 50 -26.75 -0.42 0.92
C ALA A 50 -27.56 -0.95 -0.29
N PRO A 51 -28.70 -0.34 -0.65
CA PRO A 51 -29.41 -0.69 -1.86
C PRO A 51 -28.51 -0.65 -3.09
N ALA A 52 -28.87 -1.45 -4.12
CA ALA A 52 -28.15 -1.45 -5.39
C ALA A 52 -28.17 -0.03 -6.00
N GLY A 53 -27.00 0.41 -6.44
CA GLY A 53 -26.82 1.70 -7.10
C GLY A 53 -26.78 1.56 -8.62
N ASP A 54 -26.42 2.66 -9.28
CA ASP A 54 -26.21 2.65 -10.73
C ASP A 54 -24.96 1.82 -11.08
N PRO A 55 -24.93 1.16 -12.25
CA PRO A 55 -23.73 0.49 -12.72
C PRO A 55 -22.55 1.46 -12.81
N VAL A 56 -21.34 0.95 -12.56
CA VAL A 56 -20.11 1.74 -12.75
C VAL A 56 -19.98 2.07 -14.25
N PRO A 57 -19.82 3.36 -14.62
CA PRO A 57 -19.72 3.75 -16.02
C PRO A 57 -18.40 3.28 -16.64
N ASP A 58 -18.43 3.02 -17.95
CA ASP A 58 -17.23 2.73 -18.73
C ASP A 58 -16.21 3.88 -18.61
N GLY A 59 -14.93 3.52 -18.49
CA GLY A 59 -13.84 4.50 -18.38
C GLY A 59 -13.63 5.11 -16.99
N ALA A 60 -14.35 4.67 -15.97
CA ALA A 60 -14.06 5.03 -14.58
C ALA A 60 -12.64 4.60 -14.20
N GLN A 61 -11.84 5.52 -13.62
CA GLN A 61 -10.46 5.23 -13.24
C GLN A 61 -10.40 4.74 -11.79
N LEU A 62 -9.61 3.70 -11.53
CA LEU A 62 -9.35 3.24 -10.17
C LEU A 62 -8.45 4.24 -9.44
N LEU A 63 -8.82 4.55 -8.21
CA LEU A 63 -8.03 5.34 -7.28
C LEU A 63 -7.48 4.45 -6.15
N ALA A 64 -6.44 4.91 -5.46
CA ALA A 64 -6.06 4.27 -4.19
C ALA A 64 -7.29 4.24 -3.27
N PRO A 65 -7.60 3.10 -2.61
CA PRO A 65 -8.82 2.94 -1.83
C PRO A 65 -8.71 3.60 -0.44
N VAL A 66 -8.14 4.80 -0.40
CA VAL A 66 -7.93 5.63 0.80
C VAL A 66 -8.26 7.08 0.47
N GLY A 67 -8.64 7.86 1.47
CA GLY A 67 -8.87 9.31 1.39
C GLY A 67 -7.76 10.09 2.09
N ALA A 68 -8.07 10.70 3.22
CA ALA A 68 -7.15 11.47 4.04
C ALA A 68 -6.38 10.63 5.08
N GLN A 69 -6.39 9.31 4.98
CA GLN A 69 -5.65 8.43 5.88
C GLN A 69 -4.15 8.50 5.61
N PRO A 70 -3.30 8.67 6.64
CA PRO A 70 -1.87 8.41 6.53
C PRO A 70 -1.62 6.92 6.31
N VAL A 71 -0.55 6.61 5.57
CA VAL A 71 -0.08 5.23 5.40
C VAL A 71 1.17 5.05 6.24
N TRP A 72 1.12 4.11 7.17
CA TRP A 72 2.25 3.67 7.98
C TRP A 72 2.75 2.33 7.47
N ALA A 73 3.95 1.95 7.85
CA ALA A 73 4.50 0.63 7.56
C ALA A 73 5.23 0.06 8.78
N ALA A 74 5.26 -1.27 8.86
CA ALA A 74 6.00 -2.01 9.86
C ALA A 74 7.19 -2.72 9.21
N GLY A 75 8.40 -2.44 9.68
CA GLY A 75 9.62 -3.10 9.20
C GLY A 75 9.93 -4.39 9.93
N VAL A 76 10.72 -5.25 9.29
CA VAL A 76 11.34 -6.46 9.88
C VAL A 76 10.35 -7.39 10.57
N THR A 77 9.19 -7.63 9.95
CA THR A 77 8.13 -8.49 10.50
C THR A 77 8.27 -9.96 10.11
N PHE A 78 9.08 -10.27 9.11
CA PHE A 78 9.38 -11.62 8.64
C PHE A 78 10.85 -12.00 8.91
N LEU A 79 11.12 -13.29 9.11
CA LEU A 79 12.46 -13.80 9.32
C LEU A 79 13.39 -13.52 8.12
N ARG A 80 12.91 -13.77 6.90
CA ARG A 80 13.66 -13.53 5.66
C ARG A 80 14.00 -12.05 5.46
N SER A 81 13.08 -11.14 5.83
CA SER A 81 13.31 -9.70 5.79
C SER A 81 14.44 -9.29 6.75
N ARG A 82 14.45 -9.85 7.97
CA ARG A 82 15.55 -9.65 8.92
C ARG A 82 16.90 -10.10 8.33
N ASP A 83 16.95 -11.31 7.78
CA ASP A 83 18.19 -11.89 7.26
C ASP A 83 18.72 -11.05 6.09
N ALA A 84 17.87 -10.63 5.17
CA ALA A 84 18.24 -9.74 4.06
C ALA A 84 18.79 -8.40 4.56
N ARG A 85 18.16 -7.78 5.56
CA ARG A 85 18.63 -6.52 6.13
C ARG A 85 19.99 -6.65 6.84
N LEU A 86 20.24 -7.77 7.50
CA LEU A 86 21.54 -8.05 8.12
C LEU A 86 22.66 -8.17 7.08
N GLU A 87 22.39 -8.81 5.94
CA GLU A 87 23.32 -8.93 4.81
C GLU A 87 23.63 -7.55 4.19
N GLU A 88 22.61 -6.74 3.94
CA GLU A 88 22.69 -5.41 3.34
C GLU A 88 23.41 -4.39 4.22
N SER A 89 23.15 -4.42 5.53
CA SER A 89 23.68 -3.45 6.50
C SER A 89 25.12 -3.73 6.98
N ARG A 90 25.81 -4.71 6.37
CA ARG A 90 27.17 -5.10 6.76
C ARG A 90 27.32 -5.44 8.25
N GLY A 91 26.29 -6.08 8.83
CA GLY A 91 26.32 -6.58 10.21
C GLY A 91 25.91 -5.55 11.29
N LEU A 92 25.12 -4.54 10.94
CA LEU A 92 24.49 -3.70 11.95
C LEU A 92 23.44 -4.52 12.73
N ASP A 93 23.66 -4.68 14.04
CA ASP A 93 22.77 -5.40 14.98
C ASP A 93 21.34 -4.82 15.08
N ALA A 94 21.06 -3.66 14.47
CA ALA A 94 19.80 -2.95 14.64
C ALA A 94 18.59 -3.77 14.20
N TYR A 95 18.69 -4.43 13.05
CA TYR A 95 17.58 -5.22 12.48
C TYR A 95 17.32 -6.52 13.26
N ASP A 96 18.37 -7.18 13.76
CA ASP A 96 18.20 -8.36 14.63
C ASP A 96 17.57 -7.96 15.97
N LYS A 97 18.01 -6.84 16.54
CA LYS A 97 17.43 -6.28 17.77
C LYS A 97 15.96 -5.92 17.59
N VAL A 98 15.57 -5.28 16.48
CA VAL A 98 14.16 -4.94 16.18
C VAL A 98 13.30 -6.20 15.99
N TYR A 99 13.82 -7.20 15.27
CA TYR A 99 13.10 -8.46 15.08
C TYR A 99 12.80 -9.16 16.41
N LEU A 100 13.74 -9.12 17.37
CA LEU A 100 13.61 -9.75 18.68
C LEU A 100 12.91 -8.88 19.73
N ALA A 101 12.83 -7.57 19.52
CA ALA A 101 12.26 -6.62 20.48
C ALA A 101 10.75 -6.78 20.65
N ASP A 102 10.21 -6.34 21.78
CA ASP A 102 8.76 -6.22 21.99
C ASP A 102 8.16 -5.13 21.07
N ARG A 103 8.87 -4.00 20.92
CA ARG A 103 8.44 -2.88 20.10
C ARG A 103 8.75 -3.14 18.62
N PRO A 104 7.74 -3.11 17.70
CA PRO A 104 7.98 -3.17 16.28
C PRO A 104 8.61 -1.88 15.75
N GLU A 105 9.28 -1.97 14.62
CA GLU A 105 9.58 -0.80 13.81
C GLU A 105 8.30 -0.32 13.14
N LEU A 106 7.98 0.97 13.31
CA LEU A 106 6.87 1.62 12.63
C LEU A 106 7.35 2.96 12.06
N PHE A 107 7.03 3.21 10.79
CA PHE A 107 7.41 4.46 10.13
C PHE A 107 6.30 4.96 9.20
N LEU A 108 6.27 6.27 8.96
CA LEU A 108 5.36 6.88 8.01
C LEU A 108 5.78 6.54 6.58
N LYS A 109 4.88 5.92 5.80
CA LYS A 109 5.14 5.49 4.42
C LYS A 109 4.59 6.44 3.38
N ALA A 110 3.42 7.00 3.61
CA ALA A 110 2.85 7.99 2.71
C ALA A 110 1.98 8.99 3.48
N LEU A 111 2.07 10.24 3.06
CA LEU A 111 1.17 11.29 3.52
C LEU A 111 -0.24 11.07 2.95
N PRO A 112 -1.28 11.63 3.57
CA PRO A 112 -2.62 11.61 3.01
C PRO A 112 -2.65 12.04 1.54
N GLY A 113 -3.36 11.28 0.70
CA GLY A 113 -3.53 11.59 -0.72
C GLY A 113 -2.32 11.34 -1.63
N THR A 114 -1.19 10.83 -1.11
CA THR A 114 0.03 10.62 -1.93
C THR A 114 0.24 9.17 -2.39
N ALA A 115 -0.49 8.21 -1.82
CA ALA A 115 -0.44 6.82 -2.27
C ALA A 115 -0.97 6.66 -3.69
N ARG A 116 -0.28 5.88 -4.51
CA ARG A 116 -0.68 5.58 -5.89
C ARG A 116 -1.75 4.50 -5.92
N GLY A 117 -2.77 4.69 -6.75
CA GLY A 117 -3.78 3.67 -7.02
C GLY A 117 -3.36 2.71 -8.15
N PRO A 118 -4.22 1.72 -8.48
CA PRO A 118 -3.96 0.80 -9.57
C PRO A 118 -3.71 1.51 -10.91
N GLY A 119 -2.72 1.04 -11.67
CA GLY A 119 -2.34 1.61 -12.97
C GLY A 119 -1.59 2.96 -12.89
N ARG A 120 -1.46 3.56 -11.70
CA ARG A 120 -0.71 4.81 -11.53
C ARG A 120 0.77 4.51 -11.31
N PRO A 121 1.69 5.30 -11.89
CA PRO A 121 3.10 5.02 -11.76
C PRO A 121 3.59 5.04 -10.32
N ILE A 122 4.35 4.02 -9.91
CA ILE A 122 5.21 4.04 -8.72
C ILE A 122 6.57 4.62 -9.09
N GLY A 123 7.26 5.21 -8.11
CA GLY A 123 8.47 5.97 -8.34
C GLY A 123 9.74 5.24 -7.93
N VAL A 124 10.80 5.35 -8.74
CA VAL A 124 12.19 5.11 -8.35
C VAL A 124 12.95 6.42 -8.33
N ARG A 125 13.87 6.59 -7.38
CA ARG A 125 14.58 7.87 -7.18
C ARG A 125 15.73 8.04 -8.15
N ALA A 126 15.94 9.26 -8.64
CA ALA A 126 17.07 9.58 -9.53
C ALA A 126 18.44 9.51 -8.81
N ASP A 127 18.44 9.61 -7.47
CA ASP A 127 19.63 9.55 -6.62
C ASP A 127 19.78 8.20 -5.89
N SER A 128 19.16 7.13 -6.41
CA SER A 128 19.21 5.77 -5.91
C SER A 128 19.67 4.81 -7.01
N ASP A 129 20.55 3.90 -6.66
CA ASP A 129 21.07 2.89 -7.59
C ASP A 129 20.39 1.53 -7.44
N TRP A 130 19.65 1.34 -6.34
CA TRP A 130 19.00 0.08 -6.03
C TRP A 130 17.64 0.32 -5.37
N ASP A 131 16.58 0.15 -6.17
CA ASP A 131 15.19 0.32 -5.76
C ASP A 131 14.42 -0.99 -5.97
N VAL A 132 13.60 -1.39 -5.00
CA VAL A 132 12.84 -2.63 -5.04
C VAL A 132 11.38 -2.41 -4.64
N PRO A 133 10.44 -3.25 -5.15
CA PRO A 133 9.10 -3.32 -4.60
C PRO A 133 9.11 -4.19 -3.35
N GLU A 134 8.31 -3.84 -2.38
CA GLU A 134 8.02 -4.64 -1.20
C GLU A 134 6.52 -4.89 -1.14
N PRO A 135 6.04 -6.08 -1.60
CA PRO A 135 4.63 -6.43 -1.59
C PRO A 135 4.17 -6.79 -0.19
N GLU A 136 3.07 -6.18 0.26
CA GLU A 136 2.61 -6.29 1.63
C GLU A 136 1.09 -6.42 1.74
N LEU A 137 0.63 -7.20 2.71
CA LEU A 137 -0.71 -7.06 3.22
C LEU A 137 -0.84 -5.69 3.90
N ALA A 138 -1.87 -4.94 3.58
CA ALA A 138 -2.15 -3.65 4.20
C ALA A 138 -3.42 -3.74 5.06
N LEU A 139 -3.28 -3.39 6.34
CA LEU A 139 -4.40 -3.27 7.28
C LEU A 139 -5.05 -1.90 7.11
N VAL A 140 -6.36 -1.87 7.06
CA VAL A 140 -7.13 -0.64 7.11
C VAL A 140 -7.87 -0.60 8.43
N ALA A 141 -7.51 0.35 9.28
CA ALA A 141 -8.09 0.48 10.60
C ALA A 141 -8.87 1.79 10.74
N ASP A 142 -9.98 1.71 11.46
CA ASP A 142 -10.83 2.87 11.76
C ASP A 142 -10.20 3.78 12.83
N ARG A 143 -10.87 4.90 13.13
CA ARG A 143 -10.42 5.87 14.14
C ARG A 143 -10.17 5.29 15.54
N ARG A 144 -10.67 4.09 15.83
CA ARG A 144 -10.49 3.38 17.12
C ARG A 144 -9.36 2.37 17.09
N GLY A 145 -8.68 2.24 15.95
CA GLY A 145 -7.63 1.22 15.74
C GLY A 145 -8.17 -0.17 15.45
N GLN A 146 -9.47 -0.30 15.19
CA GLN A 146 -10.05 -1.59 14.80
C GLN A 146 -9.74 -1.87 13.34
N ILE A 147 -9.14 -3.03 13.04
CA ILE A 147 -8.93 -3.48 11.67
C ILE A 147 -10.30 -3.79 11.07
N VAL A 148 -10.71 -3.05 10.05
CA VAL A 148 -12.03 -3.17 9.43
C VAL A 148 -11.96 -3.74 8.02
N ALA A 149 -10.81 -3.62 7.34
CA ALA A 149 -10.60 -4.15 6.00
C ALA A 149 -9.11 -4.45 5.74
N TYR A 150 -8.86 -5.14 4.63
CA TYR A 150 -7.54 -5.38 4.06
C TYR A 150 -7.47 -4.80 2.64
N THR A 151 -6.25 -4.47 2.21
CA THR A 151 -5.91 -4.14 0.83
C THR A 151 -4.49 -4.58 0.51
N ILE A 152 -4.06 -4.45 -0.73
CA ILE A 152 -2.69 -4.72 -1.15
C ILE A 152 -1.88 -3.44 -1.05
N GLY A 153 -0.66 -3.52 -0.52
CA GLY A 153 0.29 -2.44 -0.48
C GLY A 153 1.60 -2.76 -1.21
N ASN A 154 2.23 -1.72 -1.72
CA ASN A 154 3.60 -1.77 -2.22
C ASN A 154 4.42 -0.69 -1.51
N ASP A 155 5.35 -1.13 -0.65
CA ASP A 155 6.34 -0.28 0.02
C ASP A 155 7.59 -0.16 -0.86
N VAL A 156 7.53 0.64 -1.94
CA VAL A 156 8.67 0.85 -2.82
C VAL A 156 9.81 1.51 -2.07
N SER A 157 10.98 0.89 -2.10
CA SER A 157 12.09 1.23 -1.22
C SER A 157 13.37 1.49 -1.99
N SER A 158 14.08 2.56 -1.63
CA SER A 158 15.46 2.76 -2.04
C SER A 158 16.39 1.99 -1.09
N ARG A 159 16.84 0.82 -1.51
CA ARG A 159 17.75 -0.02 -0.73
C ARG A 159 19.14 0.58 -0.60
N SER A 160 19.62 1.32 -1.61
CA SER A 160 20.90 2.02 -1.53
C SER A 160 20.92 3.06 -0.41
N ILE A 161 19.88 3.90 -0.31
CA ILE A 161 19.79 4.93 0.75
C ILE A 161 19.54 4.30 2.12
N GLU A 162 18.69 3.27 2.20
CA GLU A 162 18.42 2.56 3.45
C GLU A 162 19.66 1.85 3.99
N GLY A 163 20.44 1.21 3.12
CA GLY A 163 21.68 0.52 3.47
C GLY A 163 22.85 1.46 3.79
N GLU A 164 22.80 2.71 3.33
CA GLU A 164 23.82 3.71 3.64
C GLU A 164 23.83 4.07 5.13
N ASN A 165 22.67 4.36 5.69
CA ASN A 165 22.51 4.69 7.11
C ASN A 165 21.05 4.48 7.56
N PRO A 166 20.78 3.73 8.64
CA PRO A 166 19.42 3.54 9.18
C PRO A 166 18.68 4.85 9.49
N LEU A 167 19.38 5.95 9.77
CA LEU A 167 18.79 7.27 9.99
C LEU A 167 18.22 7.90 8.70
N TYR A 168 18.55 7.34 7.55
CA TYR A 168 18.02 7.78 6.25
C TYR A 168 16.73 7.03 5.85
N LEU A 169 16.19 6.19 6.75
CA LEU A 169 14.93 5.48 6.52
C LEU A 169 13.81 6.38 5.96
N PRO A 170 13.55 7.61 6.50
CA PRO A 170 12.53 8.48 5.93
C PRO A 170 12.79 8.86 4.47
N GLN A 171 14.05 9.02 4.06
CA GLN A 171 14.41 9.33 2.67
C GLN A 171 14.30 8.10 1.77
N ALA A 172 14.59 6.92 2.30
CA ALA A 172 14.50 5.65 1.59
C ALA A 172 13.06 5.21 1.34
N LYS A 173 12.13 5.57 2.23
CA LYS A 173 10.76 5.06 2.29
C LYS A 173 9.67 6.08 1.97
N LEU A 174 9.90 7.38 2.18
CA LEU A 174 8.90 8.44 2.02
C LEU A 174 9.32 9.44 0.93
N TYR A 175 8.94 9.15 -0.31
CA TYR A 175 9.19 10.02 -1.47
C TYR A 175 8.04 9.87 -2.49
N ALA A 176 8.03 10.71 -3.52
CA ALA A 176 6.94 10.69 -4.50
C ALA A 176 6.83 9.33 -5.22
N GLY A 177 5.66 8.72 -5.17
CA GLY A 177 5.41 7.41 -5.79
C GLY A 177 5.97 6.22 -5.03
N SER A 178 6.53 6.40 -3.83
CA SER A 178 7.09 5.29 -3.03
C SER A 178 6.04 4.34 -2.44
N CYS A 179 4.75 4.68 -2.51
CA CYS A 179 3.67 3.87 -1.96
C CYS A 179 2.56 3.67 -2.98
N ALA A 180 2.11 2.43 -3.16
CA ALA A 180 0.88 2.14 -3.88
C ALA A 180 -0.08 1.30 -3.02
N LEU A 181 -1.39 1.53 -3.19
CA LEU A 181 -2.46 0.81 -2.50
C LEU A 181 -3.57 0.44 -3.47
N GLY A 182 -4.15 -0.72 -3.30
CA GLY A 182 -5.29 -1.19 -4.10
C GLY A 182 -5.43 -2.71 -4.15
N PRO A 183 -6.30 -3.20 -5.02
CA PRO A 183 -7.18 -2.43 -5.90
C PRO A 183 -8.41 -1.86 -5.18
N CYS A 184 -8.82 -2.45 -4.05
CA CYS A 184 -10.02 -2.17 -3.30
C CYS A 184 -9.82 -2.41 -1.80
N LEU A 185 -10.81 -2.09 -0.98
CA LEU A 185 -10.89 -2.52 0.42
C LEU A 185 -11.77 -3.77 0.50
N VAL A 186 -11.20 -4.86 0.99
CA VAL A 186 -11.94 -6.08 1.31
C VAL A 186 -12.21 -6.09 2.81
N PRO A 187 -13.46 -5.94 3.25
CA PRO A 187 -13.81 -5.98 4.67
C PRO A 187 -13.37 -7.28 5.33
N VAL A 188 -13.00 -7.21 6.62
CA VAL A 188 -12.50 -8.38 7.37
C VAL A 188 -13.46 -9.57 7.28
N GLY A 189 -14.78 -9.34 7.34
CA GLY A 189 -15.79 -10.40 7.24
C GLY A 189 -15.95 -11.01 5.83
N GLU A 190 -15.39 -10.39 4.81
CA GLU A 190 -15.45 -10.83 3.41
C GLU A 190 -14.10 -11.40 2.92
N ALA A 191 -13.02 -11.13 3.65
CA ALA A 191 -11.67 -11.57 3.32
C ALA A 191 -11.42 -13.00 3.82
N PRO A 192 -10.53 -13.76 3.18
CA PRO A 192 -10.01 -14.99 3.78
C PRO A 192 -9.32 -14.70 5.12
N GLU A 193 -9.20 -15.72 5.97
CA GLU A 193 -8.34 -15.63 7.16
C GLU A 193 -6.92 -15.27 6.75
N PRO A 194 -6.26 -14.28 7.41
CA PRO A 194 -4.94 -13.82 7.02
C PRO A 194 -3.89 -14.92 6.88
N ALA A 195 -3.94 -15.95 7.75
CA ALA A 195 -3.04 -17.10 7.67
C ALA A 195 -3.24 -17.98 6.42
N ALA A 196 -4.37 -17.84 5.71
CA ALA A 196 -4.62 -18.52 4.45
C ALA A 196 -4.27 -17.66 3.21
N MET A 197 -3.79 -16.43 3.41
CA MET A 197 -3.42 -15.53 2.33
C MET A 197 -1.98 -15.80 1.86
N GLU A 198 -1.81 -15.85 0.55
CA GLU A 198 -0.51 -15.83 -0.13
C GLU A 198 -0.34 -14.47 -0.79
N ILE A 199 0.85 -13.88 -0.64
CA ILE A 199 1.30 -12.66 -1.31
C ILE A 199 2.19 -13.11 -2.46
N ALA A 200 1.88 -12.69 -3.69
CA ALA A 200 2.66 -12.97 -4.88
C ALA A 200 3.13 -11.66 -5.54
N LEU A 201 4.38 -11.63 -5.99
CA LEU A 201 4.99 -10.53 -6.72
C LEU A 201 5.43 -11.02 -8.11
N SER A 202 5.15 -10.22 -9.13
CA SER A 202 5.79 -10.34 -10.44
C SER A 202 6.30 -9.00 -10.93
N ILE A 203 7.48 -9.01 -11.57
CA ILE A 203 8.07 -7.84 -12.22
C ILE A 203 8.30 -8.22 -13.67
N GLU A 204 7.84 -7.37 -14.58
CA GLU A 204 8.06 -7.52 -16.03
C GLU A 204 8.83 -6.31 -16.55
N ARG A 205 9.73 -6.55 -17.51
CA ARG A 205 10.51 -5.53 -18.24
C ARG A 205 10.40 -5.82 -19.73
N ASP A 206 10.03 -4.82 -20.52
CA ASP A 206 9.87 -4.95 -21.98
C ASP A 206 8.93 -6.11 -22.39
N GLY A 207 7.91 -6.39 -21.56
CA GLY A 207 6.94 -7.47 -21.77
C GLY A 207 7.47 -8.88 -21.45
N ALA A 208 8.69 -8.99 -20.90
CA ALA A 208 9.27 -10.26 -20.44
C ALA A 208 9.28 -10.34 -18.91
N GLY A 209 8.98 -11.52 -18.36
CA GLY A 209 9.08 -11.79 -16.93
C GLY A 209 10.52 -11.66 -16.44
N LEU A 210 10.75 -10.74 -15.48
CA LEU A 210 12.05 -10.48 -14.87
C LEU A 210 12.23 -11.20 -13.54
N PHE A 211 11.17 -11.18 -12.70
CA PHE A 211 11.18 -11.76 -11.36
C PHE A 211 9.78 -12.24 -10.97
N ARG A 212 9.73 -13.33 -10.22
CA ARG A 212 8.50 -13.82 -9.59
C ARG A 212 8.83 -14.56 -8.30
N ASP A 213 8.09 -14.25 -7.23
CA ASP A 213 8.20 -14.94 -5.94
C ASP A 213 6.86 -14.85 -5.19
N SER A 214 6.68 -15.67 -4.16
CA SER A 214 5.52 -15.61 -3.27
C SER A 214 5.87 -15.98 -1.83
N CYS A 215 5.03 -15.55 -0.88
CA CYS A 215 5.16 -15.90 0.52
C CYS A 215 3.79 -15.99 1.20
N SER A 216 3.75 -16.71 2.34
CA SER A 216 2.54 -16.80 3.15
C SER A 216 2.49 -15.69 4.21
N VAL A 217 1.31 -15.11 4.42
CA VAL A 217 1.08 -14.20 5.56
C VAL A 217 1.27 -14.94 6.90
N ALA A 218 1.05 -16.26 6.94
CA ALA A 218 1.28 -17.07 8.14
C ALA A 218 2.75 -17.09 8.62
N ASP A 219 3.72 -16.74 7.75
CA ASP A 219 5.14 -16.69 8.10
C ASP A 219 5.53 -15.41 8.84
N MET A 220 4.59 -14.49 9.04
CA MET A 220 4.80 -13.26 9.80
C MET A 220 4.98 -13.57 11.29
N LYS A 221 6.02 -12.99 11.90
CA LYS A 221 6.29 -13.14 13.34
C LYS A 221 5.25 -12.40 14.20
N ARG A 222 4.87 -11.19 13.78
CA ARG A 222 3.97 -10.33 14.55
C ARG A 222 2.54 -10.51 14.12
N SER A 223 1.61 -10.54 15.07
CA SER A 223 0.20 -10.59 14.74
C SER A 223 -0.31 -9.24 14.21
N LEU A 224 -1.31 -9.27 13.34
CA LEU A 224 -1.90 -8.06 12.78
C LEU A 224 -2.52 -7.14 13.84
N PRO A 225 -3.24 -7.66 14.86
CA PRO A 225 -3.74 -6.83 15.97
C PRO A 225 -2.62 -6.18 16.79
N GLU A 226 -1.50 -6.89 17.02
CA GLU A 226 -0.34 -6.33 17.71
C GLU A 226 0.23 -5.10 16.98
N LEU A 227 0.39 -5.19 15.67
CA LEU A 227 0.91 -4.07 14.85
C LEU A 227 -0.03 -2.86 14.90
N ALA A 228 -1.34 -3.08 14.78
CA ALA A 228 -2.34 -2.03 14.90
C ALA A 228 -2.32 -1.38 16.29
N ASP A 229 -2.28 -2.18 17.36
CA ASP A 229 -2.21 -1.69 18.75
C ASP A 229 -0.97 -0.80 18.97
N TRP A 230 0.19 -1.20 18.46
CA TRP A 230 1.40 -0.38 18.57
C TRP A 230 1.29 0.95 17.85
N LEU A 231 0.65 0.99 16.68
CA LEU A 231 0.46 2.24 15.93
C LEU A 231 -0.43 3.21 16.72
N TRP A 232 -1.52 2.71 17.34
CA TRP A 232 -2.48 3.56 18.06
C TRP A 232 -1.98 4.03 19.44
N ARG A 233 -0.94 3.43 20.01
CA ARG A 233 -0.43 3.82 21.35
C ARG A 233 0.05 5.26 21.46
N GLY A 234 0.45 5.89 20.36
CA GLY A 234 1.02 7.24 20.41
C GLY A 234 0.49 8.16 19.31
N GLN A 235 -0.57 7.77 18.61
CA GLN A 235 -1.10 8.52 17.48
C GLN A 235 -2.58 8.88 17.69
N ASP A 236 -2.93 10.10 17.29
CA ASP A 236 -4.32 10.52 17.13
C ASP A 236 -4.67 10.43 15.63
N LEU A 237 -5.48 9.45 15.27
CA LEU A 237 -5.82 9.10 13.90
C LEU A 237 -7.34 9.18 13.70
N PRO A 238 -7.91 10.39 13.69
CA PRO A 238 -9.37 10.61 13.73
C PRO A 238 -10.11 10.09 12.49
N LEU A 239 -9.41 9.87 11.38
CA LEU A 239 -9.94 9.30 10.15
C LEU A 239 -9.43 7.87 9.90
N GLY A 240 -8.84 7.23 10.92
CA GLY A 240 -8.19 5.94 10.74
C GLY A 240 -6.84 6.03 10.05
N ALA A 241 -6.26 4.89 9.72
CA ALA A 241 -4.99 4.78 9.01
C ALA A 241 -4.89 3.48 8.21
N VAL A 242 -3.95 3.44 7.29
CA VAL A 242 -3.48 2.21 6.66
C VAL A 242 -2.13 1.83 7.26
N LEU A 243 -1.92 0.54 7.53
CA LEU A 243 -0.65 0.01 8.02
C LEU A 243 -0.19 -1.14 7.12
N LEU A 244 0.89 -0.95 6.40
CA LEU A 244 1.63 -1.98 5.68
C LEU A 244 2.31 -2.89 6.71
N THR A 245 2.28 -4.20 6.49
CA THR A 245 2.66 -5.17 7.54
C THR A 245 4.03 -5.79 7.36
N GLY A 246 4.80 -5.34 6.37
CA GLY A 246 6.10 -5.89 6.03
C GLY A 246 6.03 -6.96 4.95
N THR A 247 7.18 -7.25 4.37
CA THR A 247 7.33 -8.23 3.29
C THR A 247 8.29 -9.35 3.67
N SER A 248 8.10 -10.52 3.06
CA SER A 248 9.08 -11.62 3.05
C SER A 248 9.70 -11.83 1.66
N ILE A 249 9.21 -11.14 0.65
CA ILE A 249 9.69 -11.24 -0.72
C ILE A 249 10.82 -10.23 -0.91
N VAL A 250 12.02 -10.75 -1.13
CA VAL A 250 13.23 -9.94 -1.31
C VAL A 250 13.82 -10.26 -2.69
N PRO A 251 13.70 -9.34 -3.67
CA PRO A 251 14.36 -9.50 -4.95
C PRO A 251 15.89 -9.64 -4.80
N PRO A 252 16.59 -10.35 -5.69
CA PRO A 252 18.02 -10.52 -5.60
C PRO A 252 18.78 -9.18 -5.74
N PRO A 253 20.02 -9.07 -5.20
CA PRO A 253 20.76 -7.80 -5.15
C PRO A 253 21.10 -7.19 -6.52
N ASP A 254 21.11 -7.98 -7.58
CA ASP A 254 21.36 -7.55 -8.95
C ASP A 254 20.10 -7.06 -9.68
N LEU A 255 18.93 -7.17 -9.01
CA LEU A 255 17.66 -6.64 -9.52
C LEU A 255 17.40 -5.26 -8.91
N THR A 256 17.27 -4.26 -9.77
CA THR A 256 16.72 -2.94 -9.43
C THR A 256 15.58 -2.58 -10.38
N LEU A 257 14.55 -1.93 -9.86
CA LEU A 257 13.46 -1.37 -10.67
C LEU A 257 14.00 -0.29 -11.62
N ARG A 258 13.40 -0.21 -12.80
CA ARG A 258 13.71 0.82 -13.80
C ARG A 258 12.43 1.42 -14.38
N PRO A 259 12.47 2.67 -14.84
CA PRO A 259 11.35 3.25 -15.59
C PRO A 259 10.91 2.33 -16.74
N GLY A 260 9.60 2.08 -16.83
CA GLY A 260 9.02 1.17 -17.82
C GLY A 260 8.78 -0.26 -17.32
N ASP A 261 9.34 -0.67 -16.18
CA ASP A 261 8.98 -1.94 -15.56
C ASP A 261 7.50 -1.93 -15.14
N GLN A 262 6.89 -3.11 -15.14
CA GLN A 262 5.55 -3.33 -14.61
C GLN A 262 5.66 -4.19 -13.35
N VAL A 263 5.18 -3.67 -12.22
CA VAL A 263 5.13 -4.39 -10.95
C VAL A 263 3.69 -4.80 -10.69
N THR A 264 3.48 -6.08 -10.43
CA THR A 264 2.16 -6.63 -10.11
C THR A 264 2.23 -7.44 -8.82
N ILE A 265 1.35 -7.10 -7.89
CA ILE A 265 1.18 -7.77 -6.60
C ILE A 265 -0.22 -8.36 -6.55
N ALA A 266 -0.33 -9.64 -6.19
CA ALA A 266 -1.60 -10.31 -5.95
C ALA A 266 -1.62 -10.84 -4.51
N ILE A 267 -2.76 -10.73 -3.83
CA ILE A 267 -2.98 -11.36 -2.53
C ILE A 267 -4.29 -12.15 -2.59
N THR A 268 -4.25 -13.39 -2.11
CA THR A 268 -5.41 -14.28 -2.09
C THR A 268 -6.65 -13.58 -1.54
N GLY A 269 -7.71 -13.50 -2.33
CA GLY A 269 -8.99 -12.89 -1.96
C GLY A 269 -9.03 -11.35 -1.90
N LEU A 270 -7.91 -10.67 -2.22
CA LEU A 270 -7.84 -9.20 -2.27
C LEU A 270 -7.70 -8.65 -3.69
N GLY A 271 -7.61 -9.53 -4.70
CA GLY A 271 -7.41 -9.13 -6.09
C GLY A 271 -5.95 -8.82 -6.42
N GLN A 272 -5.72 -7.81 -7.28
CA GLN A 272 -4.41 -7.54 -7.87
C GLN A 272 -4.15 -6.04 -7.98
N LEU A 273 -2.95 -5.61 -7.57
CA LEU A 273 -2.44 -4.24 -7.71
C LEU A 273 -1.31 -4.22 -8.72
N SER A 274 -1.47 -3.48 -9.80
CA SER A 274 -0.48 -3.41 -10.89
C SER A 274 -0.13 -1.95 -11.18
N ASN A 275 1.18 -1.64 -11.22
CA ASN A 275 1.70 -0.29 -11.37
C ASN A 275 2.90 -0.28 -12.32
N PRO A 276 2.95 0.63 -13.32
CA PRO A 276 4.18 0.89 -14.05
C PRO A 276 5.17 1.67 -13.17
N VAL A 277 6.47 1.57 -13.50
CA VAL A 277 7.54 2.29 -12.80
C VAL A 277 7.92 3.55 -13.57
N GLU A 278 8.10 4.67 -12.85
CA GLU A 278 8.61 5.93 -13.39
C GLU A 278 9.81 6.44 -12.61
N LEU A 279 10.67 7.25 -13.27
CA LEU A 279 11.74 7.98 -12.59
C LEU A 279 11.15 9.18 -11.84
N VAL A 280 11.50 9.32 -10.57
CA VAL A 280 11.20 10.51 -9.77
C VAL A 280 12.44 11.36 -9.71
N ASP A 281 12.43 12.45 -10.48
CA ASP A 281 13.38 13.54 -10.38
C ASP A 281 12.69 14.71 -9.67
N THR A 282 13.20 15.09 -8.50
CA THR A 282 12.62 16.14 -7.65
C THR A 282 13.39 17.46 -7.79
N THR A 283 14.27 17.60 -8.79
CA THR A 283 14.97 18.87 -9.05
C THR A 283 13.97 20.00 -9.34
N PRO A 284 14.27 21.24 -8.91
CA PRO A 284 13.43 22.40 -9.25
C PRO A 284 13.18 22.51 -10.75
N GLY A 285 11.91 22.61 -11.16
CA GLY A 285 11.49 22.60 -12.57
C GLY A 285 10.83 21.32 -13.04
N TYR A 286 11.25 20.15 -12.58
CA TYR A 286 10.58 18.88 -12.87
C TYR A 286 9.21 18.81 -12.19
N GLN A 287 9.12 19.25 -10.95
CA GLN A 287 7.86 19.32 -10.19
C GLN A 287 6.85 20.27 -10.81
N GLU A 288 7.30 21.44 -11.31
CA GLU A 288 6.42 22.39 -11.99
C GLU A 288 5.81 21.81 -13.26
N ALA A 289 6.58 21.06 -14.04
CA ALA A 289 6.08 20.39 -15.24
C ALA A 289 5.08 19.27 -14.90
N LYS A 290 5.34 18.47 -13.84
CA LYS A 290 4.42 17.43 -13.37
C LYS A 290 3.14 17.98 -12.76
N MET A 291 3.22 19.04 -11.95
CA MET A 291 2.03 19.67 -11.37
C MET A 291 1.11 20.27 -12.44
N ARG A 292 1.66 20.75 -13.56
CA ARG A 292 0.87 21.22 -14.71
C ARG A 292 0.20 20.08 -15.49
N ALA A 293 0.78 18.88 -15.45
CA ALA A 293 0.25 17.69 -16.12
C ALA A 293 -0.73 16.88 -15.27
N TRP A 294 -0.86 17.18 -13.97
CA TRP A 294 -1.73 16.48 -13.04
C TRP A 294 -3.06 17.21 -12.88
N PRO A 295 -4.21 16.57 -13.10
CA PRO A 295 -5.47 17.18 -12.73
C PRO A 295 -5.47 17.36 -11.20
N PRO A 296 -5.74 18.57 -10.68
CA PRO A 296 -5.89 18.78 -9.25
C PRO A 296 -7.01 17.86 -8.76
N GLU A 297 -6.81 17.23 -7.59
CA GLU A 297 -7.95 16.62 -6.90
C GLU A 297 -8.98 17.72 -6.66
N PRO A 298 -10.25 17.49 -6.98
CA PRO A 298 -11.28 18.50 -6.70
C PRO A 298 -11.26 18.77 -5.20
N SER A 299 -11.05 20.02 -4.84
CA SER A 299 -11.17 20.53 -3.48
C SER A 299 -12.53 20.10 -2.93
N SER A 300 -12.50 19.46 -1.77
CA SER A 300 -13.66 19.05 -0.95
C SER A 300 -14.70 20.11 -0.77
#